data_8d29bca5836e168886d9064dcde6fd29
#
_entry.id   8d29bca5836e168886d9064dcde6fd29
#
_cell.length_a   1.000
_cell.length_b   1.000
_cell.length_c   1.000
_cell.angle_alpha   90.00
_cell.angle_beta   90.00
_cell.angle_gamma   90.00
#
_symmetry.space_group_name_H-M   'P 1'
#
loop_
_entity.id
_entity.type
_entity.pdbx_description
1 polymer ?
#
loop_
_entity_poly.entity_id
_entity_poly.type
_entity_poly.pdbx_seq_one_letter_code
_entity_poly.pdbx_strand_id
1 'polypeptide(L)'
;MSLMSLTAVELGRKIKEKEVTVEEAVTAALDAIEKREAQVHSFVTVDREGALKRAKEVQAKIDAGELTGPLAGVPVAIKDNMCTKGLLTTCSSKILYNFVPTYTAEAVLNLEKAGAVILGKTNMDEFAMGSTTETSAYGVTKNPWNTGHVPGGSSGGSCAAVAAEECSYALGSDTGGSIRQPSSFCGVTGIKPTYGTVSRYGLIAYGSSLDQIGPIAKDVTDCATILEAIASHDVKDSTSVQREDYDFTSALVDDVRGMKIGIPRDYFGDGLDPEVKVAVLGAAKKLEEKGAIVEEFDLSLVEYAIPAYYVIACAEASSNLARFDGVKYGYRTEQYDGLHNMYKKTRSEGFGAEAKRRIMLGSFVLSSGYYEAFYLKALRTKALIKQAFDKAFEKYDVILGPAAPTTAPKLGASLSDPLKMYLGDIYTISVNLAGLPGITLPCGTDQSGLPIGLQLIGDCFEEKKIIRAAYTYEQTRSYEHSPVAR
;
A
#
# COMPACT_ATOMS: atom_id res chain seq x y z
N MET A 1 10.28 26.56 -5.70
CA MET A 1 9.45 25.36 -5.48
C MET A 1 10.37 24.16 -5.61
N SER A 2 10.34 23.21 -4.69
CA SER A 2 11.17 22.00 -4.75
C SER A 2 10.73 21.13 -5.94
N LEU A 3 11.65 20.47 -6.65
CA LEU A 3 11.27 19.49 -7.69
C LEU A 3 10.42 18.35 -7.10
N MET A 4 10.66 17.99 -5.85
CA MET A 4 9.93 16.94 -5.14
C MET A 4 8.54 17.37 -4.66
N SER A 5 8.15 18.65 -4.75
CA SER A 5 6.77 19.08 -4.51
C SER A 5 5.86 18.85 -5.74
N LEU A 6 6.43 18.66 -6.93
CA LEU A 6 5.69 18.33 -8.14
C LEU A 6 5.05 16.92 -8.03
N THR A 7 3.95 16.69 -8.75
CA THR A 7 3.41 15.34 -8.96
C THR A 7 4.34 14.54 -9.87
N ALA A 8 4.19 13.23 -9.94
CA ALA A 8 5.04 12.39 -10.79
C ALA A 8 4.84 12.71 -12.28
N VAL A 9 3.59 12.91 -12.70
CA VAL A 9 3.26 13.27 -14.08
C VAL A 9 3.77 14.67 -14.45
N GLU A 10 3.66 15.64 -13.54
CA GLU A 10 4.21 16.99 -13.75
C GLU A 10 5.73 16.97 -13.88
N LEU A 11 6.44 16.24 -13.02
CA LEU A 11 7.88 16.09 -13.09
C LEU A 11 8.30 15.40 -14.38
N GLY A 12 7.62 14.30 -14.76
CA GLY A 12 7.87 13.57 -16.01
C GLY A 12 7.65 14.46 -17.24
N ARG A 13 6.62 15.32 -17.24
CA ARG A 13 6.39 16.32 -18.29
C ARG A 13 7.57 17.30 -18.40
N LYS A 14 8.03 17.87 -17.27
CA LYS A 14 9.18 18.79 -17.25
C LYS A 14 10.47 18.14 -17.73
N ILE A 15 10.70 16.87 -17.41
CA ILE A 15 11.84 16.10 -17.92
C ILE A 15 11.74 15.94 -19.45
N LYS A 16 10.56 15.56 -19.95
CA LYS A 16 10.31 15.40 -21.40
C LYS A 16 10.47 16.71 -22.16
N GLU A 17 10.05 17.84 -21.59
CA GLU A 17 10.17 19.20 -22.14
C GLU A 17 11.60 19.76 -22.00
N LYS A 18 12.52 19.01 -21.37
CA LYS A 18 13.92 19.40 -21.11
C LYS A 18 14.07 20.63 -20.19
N GLU A 19 13.04 20.89 -19.36
CA GLU A 19 13.12 21.91 -18.32
C GLU A 19 13.92 21.44 -17.09
N VAL A 20 13.94 20.11 -16.89
CA VAL A 20 14.65 19.41 -15.81
C VAL A 20 15.32 18.19 -16.40
N THR A 21 16.55 17.90 -16.00
CA THR A 21 17.23 16.65 -16.35
C THR A 21 16.85 15.54 -15.37
N VAL A 22 16.98 14.28 -15.79
CA VAL A 22 16.77 13.13 -14.89
C VAL A 22 17.74 13.14 -13.73
N GLU A 23 18.99 13.57 -13.96
CA GLU A 23 20.01 13.66 -12.90
C GLU A 23 19.64 14.73 -11.86
N GLU A 24 19.10 15.89 -12.26
CA GLU A 24 18.59 16.91 -11.34
C GLU A 24 17.40 16.40 -10.51
N ALA A 25 16.44 15.70 -11.14
CA ALA A 25 15.30 15.15 -10.45
C ALA A 25 15.70 14.09 -9.41
N VAL A 26 16.59 13.17 -9.77
CA VAL A 26 17.10 12.11 -8.89
C VAL A 26 17.96 12.69 -7.77
N THR A 27 18.82 13.67 -8.07
CA THR A 27 19.63 14.37 -7.05
C THR A 27 18.74 15.08 -6.05
N ALA A 28 17.71 15.79 -6.51
CA ALA A 28 16.77 16.49 -5.62
C ALA A 28 16.05 15.51 -4.68
N ALA A 29 15.69 14.30 -5.15
CA ALA A 29 15.09 13.26 -4.32
C ALA A 29 16.09 12.72 -3.28
N LEU A 30 17.30 12.40 -3.70
CA LEU A 30 18.36 11.90 -2.81
C LEU A 30 18.75 12.91 -1.73
N ASP A 31 18.80 14.19 -2.06
CA ASP A 31 19.08 15.29 -1.12
C ASP A 31 17.90 15.50 -0.15
N ALA A 32 16.67 15.31 -0.63
CA ALA A 32 15.49 15.34 0.23
C ALA A 32 15.49 14.18 1.24
N ILE A 33 15.86 12.97 0.82
CA ILE A 33 16.04 11.82 1.71
C ILE A 33 17.11 12.15 2.76
N GLU A 34 18.31 12.56 2.34
CA GLU A 34 19.42 12.86 3.26
C GLU A 34 19.02 13.89 4.32
N LYS A 35 18.22 14.87 3.95
CA LYS A 35 17.76 15.95 4.85
C LYS A 35 16.73 15.48 5.87
N ARG A 36 15.82 14.53 5.50
CA ARG A 36 14.62 14.20 6.28
C ARG A 36 14.67 12.84 6.94
N GLU A 37 15.48 11.93 6.44
CA GLU A 37 15.52 10.52 6.88
C GLU A 37 15.78 10.38 8.39
N ALA A 38 16.61 11.23 8.98
CA ALA A 38 16.86 11.24 10.42
C ALA A 38 15.60 11.52 11.27
N GLN A 39 14.59 12.19 10.69
CA GLN A 39 13.33 12.52 11.36
C GLN A 39 12.21 11.54 11.02
N VAL A 40 12.11 11.12 9.75
CA VAL A 40 11.00 10.32 9.21
C VAL A 40 11.32 8.84 9.23
N HIS A 41 12.53 8.45 8.86
CA HIS A 41 12.99 7.05 8.75
C HIS A 41 12.09 6.22 7.81
N SER A 42 11.93 6.72 6.58
CA SER A 42 11.08 6.12 5.56
C SER A 42 11.78 5.02 4.74
N PHE A 43 13.13 5.02 4.67
CA PHE A 43 13.92 4.05 3.92
C PHE A 43 14.65 3.05 4.83
N VAL A 44 14.80 1.82 4.34
CA VAL A 44 15.72 0.80 4.89
C VAL A 44 17.04 0.82 4.12
N THR A 45 16.97 1.03 2.82
CA THR A 45 18.13 1.07 1.93
C THR A 45 17.94 2.18 0.89
N VAL A 46 18.96 3.03 0.76
CA VAL A 46 19.04 4.07 -0.30
C VAL A 46 20.16 3.69 -1.27
N ASP A 47 19.83 3.61 -2.56
CA ASP A 47 20.79 3.26 -3.64
C ASP A 47 21.25 4.51 -4.40
N ARG A 48 21.98 5.40 -3.74
CA ARG A 48 22.45 6.66 -4.34
C ARG A 48 23.25 6.44 -5.63
N GLU A 49 24.21 5.50 -5.61
CA GLU A 49 25.08 5.27 -6.77
C GLU A 49 24.31 4.63 -7.95
N GLY A 50 23.48 3.61 -7.67
CA GLY A 50 22.65 2.96 -8.68
C GLY A 50 21.62 3.91 -9.28
N ALA A 51 20.96 4.74 -8.46
CA ALA A 51 20.00 5.73 -8.92
C ALA A 51 20.63 6.78 -9.86
N LEU A 52 21.80 7.34 -9.50
CA LEU A 52 22.51 8.31 -10.35
C LEU A 52 23.02 7.67 -11.65
N LYS A 53 23.51 6.43 -11.59
CA LYS A 53 23.89 5.68 -12.79
C LYS A 53 22.68 5.47 -13.69
N ARG A 54 21.55 5.00 -13.14
CA ARG A 54 20.30 4.79 -13.87
C ARG A 54 19.74 6.09 -14.46
N ALA A 55 19.87 7.21 -13.75
CA ALA A 55 19.45 8.52 -14.23
C ALA A 55 20.12 8.89 -15.56
N LYS A 56 21.44 8.66 -15.68
CA LYS A 56 22.19 8.90 -16.93
C LYS A 56 21.76 7.98 -18.08
N GLU A 57 21.53 6.68 -17.78
CA GLU A 57 21.05 5.71 -18.78
C GLU A 57 19.65 6.08 -19.28
N VAL A 58 18.75 6.50 -18.39
CA VAL A 58 17.39 6.90 -18.74
C VAL A 58 17.39 8.22 -19.50
N GLN A 59 18.21 9.22 -19.09
CA GLN A 59 18.35 10.46 -19.83
C GLN A 59 18.76 10.21 -21.30
N ALA A 60 19.76 9.37 -21.53
CA ALA A 60 20.20 9.04 -22.88
C ALA A 60 19.07 8.41 -23.73
N LYS A 61 18.23 7.56 -23.14
CA LYS A 61 17.07 6.97 -23.82
C LYS A 61 15.96 7.98 -24.12
N ILE A 62 15.73 8.93 -23.20
CA ILE A 62 14.77 10.03 -23.43
C ILE A 62 15.28 10.90 -24.58
N ASP A 63 16.57 11.25 -24.61
CA ASP A 63 17.17 12.08 -25.65
C ASP A 63 17.17 11.38 -27.01
N ALA A 64 17.28 10.04 -27.04
CA ALA A 64 17.15 9.22 -28.25
C ALA A 64 15.68 9.01 -28.71
N GLY A 65 14.69 9.46 -27.91
CA GLY A 65 13.27 9.24 -28.19
C GLY A 65 12.77 7.81 -27.92
N GLU A 66 13.55 6.98 -27.23
CA GLU A 66 13.18 5.61 -26.88
C GLU A 66 12.22 5.54 -25.68
N LEU A 67 12.30 6.52 -24.77
CA LEU A 67 11.43 6.66 -23.60
C LEU A 67 10.63 7.96 -23.69
N THR A 68 9.32 7.83 -23.89
CA THR A 68 8.41 8.97 -24.09
C THR A 68 7.25 9.01 -23.09
N GLY A 69 7.14 7.98 -22.22
CA GLY A 69 6.05 7.84 -21.25
C GLY A 69 6.11 8.87 -20.12
N PRO A 70 5.02 9.07 -19.40
CA PRO A 70 4.90 10.10 -18.34
C PRO A 70 5.78 9.83 -17.11
N LEU A 71 6.24 8.59 -16.90
CA LEU A 71 7.08 8.20 -15.76
C LEU A 71 8.57 8.12 -16.10
N ALA A 72 8.96 8.45 -17.35
CA ALA A 72 10.35 8.39 -17.77
C ALA A 72 11.21 9.42 -17.02
N GLY A 73 12.22 8.95 -16.30
CA GLY A 73 13.13 9.76 -15.48
C GLY A 73 12.60 10.12 -14.10
N VAL A 74 11.38 9.73 -13.74
CA VAL A 74 10.77 10.10 -12.46
C VAL A 74 11.29 9.19 -11.33
N PRO A 75 11.78 9.75 -10.19
CA PRO A 75 12.29 8.97 -9.07
C PRO A 75 11.18 8.29 -8.28
N VAL A 76 11.38 6.99 -7.95
CA VAL A 76 10.42 6.13 -7.26
C VAL A 76 11.05 5.39 -6.08
N ALA A 77 10.27 5.18 -5.01
CA ALA A 77 10.63 4.33 -3.89
C ALA A 77 9.84 3.00 -3.93
N ILE A 78 10.49 1.90 -3.54
CA ILE A 78 9.92 0.55 -3.61
C ILE A 78 9.82 -0.04 -2.20
N LYS A 79 8.62 -0.49 -1.79
CA LYS A 79 8.45 -1.17 -0.51
C LYS A 79 9.37 -2.39 -0.39
N ASP A 80 9.95 -2.57 0.78
CA ASP A 80 11.05 -3.54 1.01
C ASP A 80 10.66 -5.02 0.96
N ASN A 81 9.44 -5.35 0.55
CA ASN A 81 9.00 -6.72 0.26
C ASN A 81 8.93 -7.04 -1.25
N MET A 82 9.30 -6.12 -2.13
CA MET A 82 9.39 -6.38 -3.57
C MET A 82 10.83 -6.64 -3.95
N CYS A 83 11.11 -7.84 -4.46
CA CYS A 83 12.44 -8.20 -4.93
C CYS A 83 12.92 -7.23 -6.01
N THR A 84 14.10 -6.67 -5.83
CA THR A 84 14.78 -5.80 -6.80
C THR A 84 16.18 -6.34 -7.01
N LYS A 85 16.50 -6.83 -8.19
CA LYS A 85 17.76 -7.49 -8.50
C LYS A 85 18.96 -6.61 -8.12
N GLY A 86 19.87 -7.18 -7.32
CA GLY A 86 21.09 -6.50 -6.90
C GLY A 86 20.91 -5.50 -5.76
N LEU A 87 19.68 -5.23 -5.31
CA LEU A 87 19.39 -4.33 -4.21
C LEU A 87 18.88 -5.09 -2.99
N LEU A 88 19.47 -4.82 -1.81
CA LEU A 88 19.09 -5.46 -0.55
C LEU A 88 17.56 -5.38 -0.34
N THR A 89 16.93 -6.52 -0.02
CA THR A 89 15.48 -6.65 0.17
C THR A 89 15.23 -7.49 1.42
N THR A 90 14.81 -6.82 2.51
CA THR A 90 14.80 -7.43 3.84
C THR A 90 13.41 -7.71 4.40
N CYS A 91 12.34 -7.18 3.79
CA CYS A 91 11.00 -7.15 4.41
C CYS A 91 11.00 -6.49 5.79
N SER A 92 11.92 -5.57 6.04
CA SER A 92 12.16 -4.94 7.34
C SER A 92 12.37 -5.97 8.47
N SER A 93 12.93 -7.14 8.16
CA SER A 93 13.18 -8.27 9.07
C SER A 93 14.65 -8.64 9.16
N LYS A 94 15.10 -9.00 10.36
CA LYS A 94 16.43 -9.58 10.58
C LYS A 94 16.60 -10.91 9.81
N ILE A 95 15.52 -11.65 9.56
CA ILE A 95 15.59 -12.95 8.86
C ILE A 95 16.11 -12.82 7.42
N LEU A 96 15.93 -11.65 6.77
CA LEU A 96 16.42 -11.37 5.42
C LEU A 96 17.47 -10.26 5.38
N TYR A 97 18.13 -9.96 6.49
CA TYR A 97 19.06 -8.81 6.63
C TYR A 97 20.18 -8.76 5.57
N ASN A 98 20.52 -9.86 4.94
CA ASN A 98 21.58 -9.99 3.93
C ASN A 98 21.06 -10.51 2.59
N PHE A 99 19.75 -10.52 2.36
CA PHE A 99 19.18 -11.07 1.14
C PHE A 99 19.21 -10.05 0.01
N VAL A 100 20.00 -10.34 -1.02
CA VAL A 100 20.05 -9.60 -2.27
C VAL A 100 19.43 -10.46 -3.37
N PRO A 101 18.25 -10.08 -3.92
CA PRO A 101 17.58 -10.86 -4.94
C PRO A 101 18.37 -10.96 -6.24
N THR A 102 18.28 -12.12 -6.90
CA THR A 102 18.85 -12.39 -8.23
C THR A 102 17.88 -12.06 -9.36
N TYR A 103 16.65 -11.65 -9.04
CA TYR A 103 15.58 -11.30 -9.96
C TYR A 103 14.79 -10.11 -9.42
N THR A 104 14.03 -9.46 -10.30
CA THR A 104 13.19 -8.30 -9.97
C THR A 104 11.71 -8.67 -10.06
N ALA A 105 10.88 -8.14 -9.18
CA ALA A 105 9.43 -8.27 -9.21
C ALA A 105 8.85 -7.67 -10.50
N GLU A 106 7.83 -8.31 -11.08
CA GLU A 106 7.29 -7.88 -12.38
C GLU A 106 6.78 -6.43 -12.36
N ALA A 107 6.09 -6.02 -11.31
CA ALA A 107 5.64 -4.62 -11.15
C ALA A 107 6.82 -3.63 -11.18
N VAL A 108 7.94 -3.98 -10.55
CA VAL A 108 9.16 -3.17 -10.54
C VAL A 108 9.82 -3.16 -11.93
N LEU A 109 9.89 -4.32 -12.61
CA LEU A 109 10.38 -4.41 -13.99
C LEU A 109 9.57 -3.54 -14.95
N ASN A 110 8.26 -3.48 -14.77
CA ASN A 110 7.39 -2.64 -15.60
C ASN A 110 7.66 -1.15 -15.37
N LEU A 111 7.92 -0.72 -14.14
CA LEU A 111 8.37 0.65 -13.87
C LEU A 111 9.75 0.94 -14.48
N GLU A 112 10.71 0.01 -14.40
CA GLU A 112 12.01 0.16 -15.05
C GLU A 112 11.88 0.27 -16.58
N LYS A 113 10.98 -0.49 -17.21
CA LYS A 113 10.65 -0.39 -18.62
C LYS A 113 10.03 0.96 -18.99
N ALA A 114 9.19 1.51 -18.09
CA ALA A 114 8.63 2.85 -18.24
C ALA A 114 9.67 3.97 -18.01
N GLY A 115 10.89 3.64 -17.62
CA GLY A 115 11.99 4.58 -17.42
C GLY A 115 12.03 5.21 -16.03
N ALA A 116 11.31 4.68 -15.06
CA ALA A 116 11.40 5.13 -13.67
C ALA A 116 12.78 4.86 -13.06
N VAL A 117 13.21 5.71 -12.12
CA VAL A 117 14.50 5.59 -11.43
C VAL A 117 14.27 5.21 -9.97
N ILE A 118 14.66 4.00 -9.61
CA ILE A 118 14.52 3.47 -8.24
C ILE A 118 15.54 4.13 -7.33
N LEU A 119 15.05 4.76 -6.23
CA LEU A 119 15.90 5.43 -5.22
C LEU A 119 16.37 4.47 -4.12
N GLY A 120 15.56 3.44 -3.82
CA GLY A 120 15.82 2.54 -2.72
C GLY A 120 14.58 1.77 -2.26
N LYS A 121 14.70 1.20 -1.05
CA LYS A 121 13.71 0.34 -0.41
C LYS A 121 13.13 1.01 0.82
N THR A 122 11.80 1.15 0.87
CA THR A 122 11.11 1.82 1.97
C THR A 122 10.82 0.88 3.13
N ASN A 123 10.87 1.43 4.33
CA ASN A 123 10.57 0.74 5.57
C ASN A 123 9.10 0.26 5.62
N MET A 124 8.86 -0.77 6.39
CA MET A 124 7.55 -1.41 6.48
C MET A 124 7.42 -2.17 7.80
N ASP A 125 6.21 -2.57 8.17
CA ASP A 125 6.06 -3.60 9.20
C ASP A 125 6.68 -4.91 8.74
N GLU A 126 7.32 -5.63 9.66
CA GLU A 126 8.03 -6.86 9.35
C GLU A 126 7.17 -7.85 8.56
N PHE A 127 7.62 -8.26 7.36
CA PHE A 127 6.89 -9.13 6.42
C PHE A 127 5.45 -8.69 6.12
N ALA A 128 5.19 -7.38 6.12
CA ALA A 128 3.87 -6.78 5.94
C ALA A 128 2.86 -7.14 7.06
N MET A 129 3.34 -7.57 8.21
CA MET A 129 2.53 -7.97 9.37
C MET A 129 2.48 -6.87 10.42
N GLY A 130 1.58 -5.91 10.22
CA GLY A 130 1.34 -4.76 11.07
C GLY A 130 0.57 -3.67 10.35
N SER A 131 0.22 -2.61 11.09
CA SER A 131 -0.56 -1.47 10.57
C SER A 131 0.00 -0.13 11.07
N THR A 132 1.25 -0.10 11.55
CA THR A 132 1.86 1.09 12.15
C THR A 132 3.30 1.37 11.73
N THR A 133 3.96 0.41 11.08
CA THR A 133 5.40 0.44 10.72
C THR A 133 6.32 0.59 11.95
N GLU A 134 5.85 0.10 13.12
CA GLU A 134 6.62 0.06 14.35
C GLU A 134 7.29 -1.30 14.58
N THR A 135 6.93 -2.35 13.80
CA THR A 135 7.47 -3.71 13.95
C THR A 135 8.73 -3.97 13.14
N SER A 136 9.23 -2.98 12.41
CA SER A 136 10.47 -3.07 11.63
C SER A 136 11.69 -3.35 12.51
N ALA A 137 12.55 -4.29 12.08
CA ALA A 137 13.84 -4.55 12.71
C ALA A 137 14.88 -3.44 12.47
N TYR A 138 14.59 -2.50 11.57
CA TYR A 138 15.47 -1.40 11.17
C TYR A 138 15.11 -0.06 11.83
N GLY A 139 14.08 -0.04 12.68
CA GLY A 139 13.64 1.16 13.38
C GLY A 139 12.25 1.62 12.92
N VAL A 140 11.71 2.59 13.63
CA VAL A 140 10.33 3.06 13.48
C VAL A 140 10.25 4.20 12.47
N THR A 141 9.36 4.08 11.48
CA THR A 141 9.00 5.20 10.62
C THR A 141 8.01 6.11 11.34
N LYS A 142 8.18 7.41 11.19
CA LYS A 142 7.34 8.44 11.81
C LYS A 142 6.50 9.16 10.77
N ASN A 143 5.33 9.64 11.20
CA ASN A 143 4.44 10.38 10.33
C ASN A 143 5.02 11.78 10.02
N PRO A 144 5.17 12.18 8.75
CA PRO A 144 5.71 13.49 8.39
C PRO A 144 4.87 14.68 8.86
N TRP A 145 3.56 14.49 9.05
CA TRP A 145 2.68 15.54 9.57
C TRP A 145 2.90 15.81 11.06
N ASN A 146 3.27 14.77 11.82
CA ASN A 146 3.62 14.88 13.23
C ASN A 146 4.47 13.65 13.62
N THR A 147 5.75 13.88 13.88
CA THR A 147 6.72 12.81 14.19
C THR A 147 6.47 12.07 15.52
N GLY A 148 5.51 12.50 16.31
CA GLY A 148 5.00 11.78 17.47
C GLY A 148 3.94 10.73 17.14
N HIS A 149 3.56 10.58 15.85
CA HIS A 149 2.50 9.69 15.39
C HIS A 149 3.03 8.67 14.39
N VAL A 150 2.30 7.56 14.23
CA VAL A 150 2.63 6.51 13.26
C VAL A 150 2.24 6.95 11.84
N PRO A 151 2.97 6.49 10.79
CA PRO A 151 2.58 6.72 9.39
C PRO A 151 1.47 5.78 8.92
N GLY A 152 1.05 4.83 9.79
CA GLY A 152 0.29 3.67 9.38
C GLY A 152 1.17 2.54 8.85
N GLY A 153 0.57 1.49 8.31
CA GLY A 153 1.29 0.33 7.81
C GLY A 153 0.38 -0.70 7.11
N SER A 154 1.03 -1.68 6.54
CA SER A 154 2.46 -1.98 6.56
C SER A 154 3.31 -1.18 5.55
N SER A 155 2.72 -0.38 4.62
CA SER A 155 3.48 0.45 3.66
C SER A 155 3.77 1.86 4.22
N GLY A 156 4.01 1.98 5.55
CA GLY A 156 4.19 3.29 6.19
C GLY A 156 5.40 4.05 5.67
N GLY A 157 6.52 3.40 5.41
CA GLY A 157 7.68 4.03 4.79
C GLY A 157 7.39 4.58 3.39
N SER A 158 6.65 3.83 2.56
CA SER A 158 6.25 4.29 1.22
C SER A 158 5.35 5.53 1.28
N CYS A 159 4.34 5.53 2.17
CA CYS A 159 3.45 6.69 2.33
C CYS A 159 4.18 7.89 2.95
N ALA A 160 5.04 7.64 3.95
CA ALA A 160 5.83 8.69 4.57
C ALA A 160 6.82 9.33 3.60
N ALA A 161 7.51 8.54 2.75
CA ALA A 161 8.43 9.05 1.74
C ALA A 161 7.74 9.97 0.73
N VAL A 162 6.53 9.63 0.26
CA VAL A 162 5.75 10.48 -0.64
C VAL A 162 5.29 11.74 0.08
N ALA A 163 4.73 11.62 1.30
CA ALA A 163 4.26 12.77 2.08
C ALA A 163 5.39 13.72 2.48
N ALA A 164 6.57 13.18 2.77
CA ALA A 164 7.77 13.96 3.10
C ALA A 164 8.48 14.53 1.87
N GLU A 165 7.98 14.34 0.65
CA GLU A 165 8.66 14.74 -0.59
C GLU A 165 10.09 14.18 -0.72
N GLU A 166 10.29 12.92 -0.32
CA GLU A 166 11.54 12.19 -0.50
C GLU A 166 11.57 11.44 -1.83
N CYS A 167 10.40 11.23 -2.42
CA CYS A 167 10.22 10.69 -3.77
C CYS A 167 8.93 11.24 -4.39
N SER A 168 8.81 11.13 -5.71
CA SER A 168 7.60 11.57 -6.41
C SER A 168 6.42 10.62 -6.16
N TYR A 169 6.70 9.31 -6.09
CA TYR A 169 5.73 8.25 -5.82
C TYR A 169 6.43 7.01 -5.28
N ALA A 170 5.64 6.06 -4.79
CA ALA A 170 6.13 4.79 -4.28
C ALA A 170 5.22 3.62 -4.67
N LEU A 171 5.76 2.40 -4.65
CA LEU A 171 4.95 1.19 -4.61
C LEU A 171 4.78 0.71 -3.18
N GLY A 172 3.56 0.28 -2.87
CA GLY A 172 3.18 -0.41 -1.65
C GLY A 172 2.62 -1.80 -1.93
N SER A 173 2.33 -2.54 -0.87
CA SER A 173 1.55 -3.78 -0.92
C SER A 173 0.43 -3.74 0.11
N ASP A 174 -0.71 -4.36 -0.21
CA ASP A 174 -1.93 -4.31 0.59
C ASP A 174 -2.52 -5.72 0.73
N THR A 175 -2.54 -6.22 1.95
CA THR A 175 -3.08 -7.54 2.30
C THR A 175 -4.39 -7.40 3.09
N GLY A 176 -4.52 -6.32 3.88
CA GLY A 176 -5.69 -6.02 4.70
C GLY A 176 -5.96 -4.51 4.84
N GLY A 177 -5.30 -3.67 4.03
CA GLY A 177 -5.38 -2.22 4.10
C GLY A 177 -4.03 -1.51 4.01
N SER A 178 -2.95 -2.26 3.82
CA SER A 178 -1.57 -1.77 3.98
C SER A 178 -1.07 -0.78 2.91
N ILE A 179 -1.88 -0.39 1.95
CA ILE A 179 -1.71 0.80 1.10
C ILE A 179 -2.68 1.88 1.57
N ARG A 180 -3.95 1.52 1.73
CA ARG A 180 -5.07 2.45 1.92
C ARG A 180 -5.06 3.14 3.28
N GLN A 181 -4.84 2.38 4.36
CA GLN A 181 -4.78 2.93 5.71
C GLN A 181 -3.58 3.88 5.90
N PRO A 182 -2.32 3.53 5.56
CA PRO A 182 -1.21 4.46 5.69
C PRO A 182 -1.32 5.66 4.72
N SER A 183 -1.96 5.52 3.56
CA SER A 183 -2.27 6.67 2.69
C SER A 183 -3.20 7.67 3.39
N SER A 184 -4.21 7.19 4.13
CA SER A 184 -5.06 8.05 4.96
C SER A 184 -4.27 8.80 6.01
N PHE A 185 -3.40 8.10 6.75
CA PHE A 185 -2.63 8.70 7.86
C PHE A 185 -1.54 9.67 7.40
N CYS A 186 -0.97 9.45 6.21
CA CYS A 186 0.06 10.32 5.65
C CYS A 186 -0.51 11.39 4.70
N GLY A 187 -1.82 11.43 4.45
CA GLY A 187 -2.44 12.42 3.59
C GLY A 187 -2.04 12.32 2.13
N VAL A 188 -1.82 11.13 1.63
CA VAL A 188 -1.49 10.81 0.24
C VAL A 188 -2.57 9.95 -0.41
N THR A 189 -2.51 9.79 -1.73
CA THR A 189 -3.42 8.92 -2.48
C THR A 189 -2.80 7.54 -2.66
N GLY A 190 -3.60 6.47 -2.46
CA GLY A 190 -3.14 5.10 -2.67
C GLY A 190 -4.22 4.21 -3.27
N ILE A 191 -3.86 3.39 -4.25
CA ILE A 191 -4.77 2.42 -4.89
C ILE A 191 -4.33 1.00 -4.58
N LYS A 192 -5.24 0.21 -4.03
CA LYS A 192 -5.19 -1.25 -4.07
C LYS A 192 -6.07 -1.71 -5.23
N PRO A 193 -5.51 -2.24 -6.33
CA PRO A 193 -6.32 -2.73 -7.44
C PRO A 193 -7.04 -4.03 -7.08
N THR A 194 -7.89 -4.52 -7.96
CA THR A 194 -8.51 -5.85 -7.88
C THR A 194 -7.42 -6.92 -7.78
N TYR A 195 -7.64 -7.93 -6.95
CA TYR A 195 -6.73 -9.07 -6.83
C TYR A 195 -6.46 -9.70 -8.21
N GLY A 196 -5.18 -9.79 -8.58
CA GLY A 196 -4.73 -10.31 -9.86
C GLY A 196 -4.56 -9.27 -10.99
N THR A 197 -4.87 -7.99 -10.77
CA THR A 197 -4.64 -6.92 -11.77
C THR A 197 -3.14 -6.62 -11.95
N VAL A 198 -2.36 -6.71 -10.90
CA VAL A 198 -0.89 -6.55 -10.91
C VAL A 198 -0.25 -7.86 -10.51
N SER A 199 0.75 -8.31 -11.26
CA SER A 199 1.49 -9.53 -10.95
C SER A 199 2.14 -9.47 -9.58
N ARG A 200 2.04 -10.57 -8.82
CA ARG A 200 2.70 -10.77 -7.53
C ARG A 200 4.04 -11.48 -7.64
N TYR A 201 4.50 -11.80 -8.87
CA TYR A 201 5.82 -12.38 -9.05
C TYR A 201 6.90 -11.45 -8.50
N GLY A 202 7.69 -11.98 -7.57
CA GLY A 202 8.73 -11.22 -6.88
C GLY A 202 8.25 -10.41 -5.67
N LEU A 203 6.96 -10.41 -5.34
CA LEU A 203 6.45 -9.96 -4.05
C LEU A 203 6.69 -11.05 -3.02
N ILE A 204 7.40 -10.74 -1.93
CA ILE A 204 7.60 -11.67 -0.82
C ILE A 204 6.27 -11.81 -0.07
N ALA A 205 5.70 -13.01 -0.10
CA ALA A 205 4.31 -13.25 0.29
C ALA A 205 4.09 -13.18 1.80
N TYR A 206 3.03 -12.48 2.19
CA TYR A 206 2.39 -12.57 3.49
C TYR A 206 1.13 -13.45 3.41
N GLY A 207 0.09 -13.00 2.73
CA GLY A 207 -1.17 -13.72 2.52
C GLY A 207 -1.43 -13.95 1.03
N SER A 208 -1.12 -15.15 0.52
CA SER A 208 -1.10 -15.43 -0.92
C SER A 208 -2.45 -15.21 -1.60
N SER A 209 -3.56 -15.36 -0.89
CA SER A 209 -4.92 -15.14 -1.41
C SER A 209 -5.44 -13.71 -1.23
N LEU A 210 -4.59 -12.78 -0.73
CA LEU A 210 -4.98 -11.43 -0.31
C LEU A 210 -4.03 -10.35 -0.82
N ASP A 211 -2.72 -10.64 -0.88
CA ASP A 211 -1.67 -9.67 -1.22
C ASP A 211 -1.89 -9.05 -2.59
N GLN A 212 -1.73 -7.72 -2.68
CA GLN A 212 -1.75 -6.99 -3.94
C GLN A 212 -0.75 -5.83 -3.90
N ILE A 213 -0.03 -5.59 -5.01
CA ILE A 213 0.83 -4.41 -5.21
C ILE A 213 -0.03 -3.27 -5.75
N GLY A 214 0.27 -2.04 -5.32
CA GLY A 214 -0.37 -0.85 -5.87
C GLY A 214 0.43 0.44 -5.64
N PRO A 215 0.05 1.50 -6.36
CA PRO A 215 0.70 2.80 -6.29
C PRO A 215 0.31 3.61 -5.06
N ILE A 216 1.25 4.45 -4.62
CA ILE A 216 1.09 5.50 -3.63
C ILE A 216 1.70 6.77 -4.21
N ALA A 217 0.92 7.84 -4.29
CA ALA A 217 1.35 9.10 -4.91
C ALA A 217 0.61 10.30 -4.30
N LYS A 218 0.88 11.50 -4.80
CA LYS A 218 0.31 12.74 -4.28
C LYS A 218 -1.15 12.93 -4.68
N ASP A 219 -1.54 12.45 -5.87
CA ASP A 219 -2.87 12.65 -6.44
C ASP A 219 -3.39 11.42 -7.17
N VAL A 220 -4.63 11.51 -7.63
CA VAL A 220 -5.33 10.45 -8.36
C VAL A 220 -4.74 10.25 -9.75
N THR A 221 -4.28 11.32 -10.40
CA THR A 221 -3.67 11.28 -11.74
C THR A 221 -2.40 10.44 -11.73
N ASP A 222 -1.51 10.72 -10.79
CA ASP A 222 -0.29 9.94 -10.61
C ASP A 222 -0.60 8.47 -10.31
N CYS A 223 -1.53 8.20 -9.38
CA CYS A 223 -1.90 6.83 -9.02
C CYS A 223 -2.49 6.04 -10.21
N ALA A 224 -3.34 6.65 -11.04
CA ALA A 224 -3.89 6.02 -12.23
C ALA A 224 -2.78 5.72 -13.26
N THR A 225 -1.88 6.68 -13.49
CA THR A 225 -0.75 6.55 -14.41
C THR A 225 0.23 5.45 -13.98
N ILE A 226 0.54 5.38 -12.68
CA ILE A 226 1.43 4.35 -12.14
C ILE A 226 0.77 2.98 -12.19
N LEU A 227 -0.53 2.89 -11.86
CA LEU A 227 -1.28 1.64 -11.95
C LEU A 227 -1.28 1.10 -13.38
N GLU A 228 -1.49 1.95 -14.38
CA GLU A 228 -1.42 1.61 -15.80
C GLU A 228 -0.04 1.06 -16.19
N ALA A 229 1.03 1.64 -15.65
CA ALA A 229 2.40 1.19 -15.91
C ALA A 229 2.73 -0.18 -15.29
N ILE A 230 2.18 -0.51 -14.10
CA ILE A 230 2.53 -1.74 -13.37
C ILE A 230 1.55 -2.89 -13.60
N ALA A 231 0.33 -2.62 -14.07
CA ALA A 231 -0.68 -3.63 -14.31
C ALA A 231 -0.35 -4.45 -15.57
N SER A 232 -0.36 -5.77 -15.45
CA SER A 232 -0.09 -6.67 -16.56
C SER A 232 -0.47 -8.11 -16.22
N HIS A 233 -0.80 -8.90 -17.26
CA HIS A 233 -0.80 -10.35 -17.12
C HIS A 233 0.65 -10.87 -17.14
N ASP A 234 0.96 -11.78 -16.25
CA ASP A 234 2.28 -12.40 -16.10
C ASP A 234 2.17 -13.92 -15.99
N VAL A 235 2.73 -14.63 -16.95
CA VAL A 235 2.75 -16.12 -16.96
C VAL A 235 3.49 -16.73 -15.76
N LYS A 236 4.31 -15.94 -15.04
CA LYS A 236 5.04 -16.37 -13.83
C LYS A 236 4.16 -16.29 -12.58
N ASP A 237 3.02 -15.61 -12.65
CA ASP A 237 2.02 -15.52 -11.58
C ASP A 237 0.69 -16.06 -12.07
N SER A 238 0.35 -17.28 -11.67
CA SER A 238 -0.90 -17.94 -12.04
C SER A 238 -2.16 -17.24 -11.53
N THR A 239 -2.02 -16.28 -10.61
CA THR A 239 -3.14 -15.47 -10.10
C THR A 239 -3.32 -14.16 -10.86
N SER A 240 -2.37 -13.77 -11.71
CA SER A 240 -2.52 -12.57 -12.53
C SER A 240 -3.56 -12.81 -13.64
N VAL A 241 -4.50 -11.87 -13.76
CA VAL A 241 -5.64 -11.99 -14.67
C VAL A 241 -5.30 -11.30 -15.99
N GLN A 242 -5.62 -11.96 -17.10
CA GLN A 242 -5.56 -11.32 -18.41
C GLN A 242 -6.78 -10.41 -18.58
N ARG A 243 -6.54 -9.13 -18.81
CA ARG A 243 -7.57 -8.11 -19.08
C ARG A 243 -7.47 -7.64 -20.51
N GLU A 244 -8.59 -7.21 -21.07
CA GLU A 244 -8.63 -6.59 -22.39
C GLU A 244 -8.07 -5.16 -22.38
N ASP A 245 -8.17 -4.49 -21.20
CA ASP A 245 -7.91 -3.08 -21.04
C ASP A 245 -7.18 -2.78 -19.70
N TYR A 246 -6.10 -2.04 -19.78
CA TYR A 246 -5.32 -1.50 -18.66
C TYR A 246 -5.23 0.04 -18.72
N ASP A 247 -6.02 0.71 -19.57
CA ASP A 247 -6.08 2.16 -19.72
C ASP A 247 -6.85 2.80 -18.57
N PHE A 248 -6.19 2.95 -17.41
CA PHE A 248 -6.79 3.55 -16.22
C PHE A 248 -6.84 5.08 -16.29
N THR A 249 -5.95 5.70 -17.07
CA THR A 249 -5.89 7.16 -17.23
C THR A 249 -7.07 7.72 -18.00
N SER A 250 -7.75 6.92 -18.83
CA SER A 250 -9.01 7.31 -19.47
C SER A 250 -10.16 7.61 -18.50
N ALA A 251 -10.04 7.17 -17.26
CA ALA A 251 -11.00 7.44 -16.20
C ALA A 251 -10.82 8.80 -15.50
N LEU A 252 -9.76 9.55 -15.82
CA LEU A 252 -9.50 10.89 -15.27
C LEU A 252 -10.45 11.94 -15.89
N VAL A 253 -11.73 11.82 -15.56
CA VAL A 253 -12.82 12.67 -16.06
C VAL A 253 -13.57 13.27 -14.89
N ASP A 254 -13.66 14.61 -14.83
CA ASP A 254 -14.40 15.35 -13.78
C ASP A 254 -15.92 15.30 -14.05
N ASP A 255 -16.51 14.11 -13.96
CA ASP A 255 -17.94 13.90 -14.12
C ASP A 255 -18.42 12.63 -13.43
N VAL A 256 -19.29 12.77 -12.45
CA VAL A 256 -19.95 11.67 -11.72
C VAL A 256 -21.47 11.72 -11.84
N ARG A 257 -22.02 12.47 -12.81
CA ARG A 257 -23.48 12.61 -12.98
C ARG A 257 -24.13 11.25 -13.20
N GLY A 258 -25.12 10.96 -12.36
CA GLY A 258 -25.86 9.70 -12.38
C GLY A 258 -25.12 8.49 -11.79
N MET A 259 -23.85 8.63 -11.38
CA MET A 259 -23.11 7.57 -10.67
C MET A 259 -23.78 7.31 -9.32
N LYS A 260 -24.09 6.05 -9.03
CA LYS A 260 -24.71 5.64 -7.77
C LYS A 260 -23.64 5.30 -6.75
N ILE A 261 -23.61 6.04 -5.66
CA ILE A 261 -22.65 5.87 -4.56
C ILE A 261 -23.38 5.37 -3.32
N GLY A 262 -23.01 4.17 -2.86
CA GLY A 262 -23.57 3.58 -1.64
C GLY A 262 -22.73 3.92 -0.42
N ILE A 263 -23.39 4.33 0.68
CA ILE A 263 -22.75 4.55 2.00
C ILE A 263 -23.23 3.45 2.95
N PRO A 264 -22.34 2.49 3.35
CA PRO A 264 -22.71 1.48 4.34
C PRO A 264 -22.92 2.10 5.71
N ARG A 265 -24.13 1.96 6.28
CA ARG A 265 -24.42 2.45 7.66
C ARG A 265 -23.48 1.82 8.69
N ASP A 266 -23.12 0.56 8.47
CA ASP A 266 -22.24 -0.22 9.34
C ASP A 266 -20.83 0.42 9.47
N TYR A 267 -20.39 1.22 8.52
CA TYR A 267 -19.11 1.93 8.57
C TYR A 267 -19.17 3.22 9.42
N PHE A 268 -20.35 3.68 9.80
CA PHE A 268 -20.55 4.96 10.49
C PHE A 268 -21.16 4.78 11.90
N GLY A 269 -21.02 3.58 12.47
CA GLY A 269 -21.46 3.24 13.81
C GLY A 269 -20.53 3.69 14.94
N ASP A 270 -20.70 3.08 16.11
CA ASP A 270 -19.88 3.33 17.29
C ASP A 270 -18.40 2.95 17.03
N GLY A 271 -17.48 3.80 17.54
CA GLY A 271 -16.03 3.59 17.36
C GLY A 271 -15.39 4.36 16.21
N LEU A 272 -16.20 4.96 15.31
CA LEU A 272 -15.70 5.92 14.34
C LEU A 272 -15.56 7.30 14.97
N ASP A 273 -14.37 7.90 14.85
CA ASP A 273 -14.11 9.26 15.31
C ASP A 273 -15.09 10.26 14.65
N PRO A 274 -15.74 11.16 15.43
CA PRO A 274 -16.68 12.13 14.89
C PRO A 274 -16.09 13.06 13.82
N GLU A 275 -14.82 13.43 13.92
CA GLU A 275 -14.17 14.28 12.91
C GLU A 275 -13.97 13.53 11.60
N VAL A 276 -13.59 12.23 11.67
CA VAL A 276 -13.50 11.36 10.51
C VAL A 276 -14.89 11.21 9.86
N LYS A 277 -15.94 10.96 10.66
CA LYS A 277 -17.31 10.86 10.17
C LYS A 277 -17.73 12.11 9.40
N VAL A 278 -17.52 13.29 9.98
CA VAL A 278 -17.89 14.58 9.36
C VAL A 278 -17.14 14.81 8.06
N ALA A 279 -15.82 14.54 8.03
CA ALA A 279 -15.01 14.75 6.83
C ALA A 279 -15.42 13.81 5.69
N VAL A 280 -15.64 12.52 5.98
CA VAL A 280 -16.02 11.53 4.96
C VAL A 280 -17.42 11.76 4.41
N LEU A 281 -18.41 12.08 5.25
CA LEU A 281 -19.75 12.44 4.81
C LEU A 281 -19.75 13.78 4.05
N GLY A 282 -18.88 14.73 4.43
CA GLY A 282 -18.66 15.96 3.69
C GLY A 282 -18.14 15.72 2.27
N ALA A 283 -17.28 14.72 2.09
CA ALA A 283 -16.80 14.31 0.76
C ALA A 283 -17.92 13.67 -0.08
N ALA A 284 -18.75 12.83 0.52
CA ALA A 284 -19.92 12.27 -0.14
C ALA A 284 -20.89 13.36 -0.66
N LYS A 285 -21.12 14.38 0.17
CA LYS A 285 -21.95 15.55 -0.21
C LYS A 285 -21.36 16.31 -1.40
N LYS A 286 -20.05 16.49 -1.46
CA LYS A 286 -19.40 17.14 -2.62
C LYS A 286 -19.58 16.35 -3.92
N LEU A 287 -19.54 15.01 -3.85
CA LEU A 287 -19.84 14.15 -5.01
C LEU A 287 -21.32 14.24 -5.41
N GLU A 288 -22.25 14.35 -4.44
CA GLU A 288 -23.66 14.58 -4.70
C GLU A 288 -23.88 15.94 -5.38
N GLU A 289 -23.20 17.01 -4.93
CA GLU A 289 -23.23 18.34 -5.55
C GLU A 289 -22.68 18.33 -7.00
N LYS A 290 -21.80 17.38 -7.33
CA LYS A 290 -21.31 17.10 -8.69
C LYS A 290 -22.25 16.22 -9.52
N GLY A 291 -23.38 15.80 -8.95
CA GLY A 291 -24.45 15.07 -9.65
C GLY A 291 -24.46 13.56 -9.45
N ALA A 292 -23.66 13.02 -8.53
CA ALA A 292 -23.79 11.63 -8.11
C ALA A 292 -25.09 11.42 -7.32
N ILE A 293 -25.60 10.18 -7.31
CA ILE A 293 -26.74 9.75 -6.50
C ILE A 293 -26.19 9.03 -5.28
N VAL A 294 -26.30 9.66 -4.11
CA VAL A 294 -25.75 9.11 -2.85
C VAL A 294 -26.87 8.52 -2.01
N GLU A 295 -26.72 7.25 -1.62
CA GLU A 295 -27.72 6.53 -0.82
C GLU A 295 -27.05 5.73 0.31
N GLU A 296 -27.67 5.70 1.48
CA GLU A 296 -27.29 4.81 2.57
C GLU A 296 -27.87 3.40 2.38
N PHE A 297 -27.10 2.38 2.78
CA PHE A 297 -27.55 0.98 2.77
C PHE A 297 -26.90 0.17 3.90
N ASP A 298 -27.36 -1.05 4.13
CA ASP A 298 -26.81 -1.96 5.13
C ASP A 298 -25.89 -2.98 4.44
N LEU A 299 -24.60 -3.01 4.83
CA LEU A 299 -23.62 -3.96 4.33
C LEU A 299 -23.40 -5.05 5.39
N SER A 300 -24.13 -6.15 5.26
CA SER A 300 -24.09 -7.25 6.23
C SER A 300 -22.71 -7.94 6.31
N LEU A 301 -22.43 -8.55 7.45
CA LEU A 301 -21.27 -9.42 7.72
C LEU A 301 -19.92 -8.74 7.83
N VAL A 302 -19.83 -7.41 7.76
CA VAL A 302 -18.54 -6.70 7.90
C VAL A 302 -17.95 -6.85 9.30
N GLU A 303 -18.76 -7.09 10.33
CA GLU A 303 -18.34 -7.37 11.71
C GLU A 303 -17.53 -8.68 11.82
N TYR A 304 -17.68 -9.61 10.88
CA TYR A 304 -16.91 -10.84 10.82
C TYR A 304 -15.62 -10.73 9.99
N ALA A 305 -15.37 -9.60 9.36
CA ALA A 305 -14.23 -9.42 8.47
C ALA A 305 -12.89 -9.57 9.21
N ILE A 306 -12.74 -8.92 10.37
CA ILE A 306 -11.51 -8.97 11.17
C ILE A 306 -11.18 -10.41 11.60
N PRO A 307 -12.06 -11.17 12.30
CA PRO A 307 -11.72 -12.52 12.69
C PRO A 307 -11.49 -13.47 11.49
N ALA A 308 -12.25 -13.34 10.40
CA ALA A 308 -12.04 -14.16 9.21
C ALA A 308 -10.70 -13.87 8.57
N TYR A 309 -10.32 -12.58 8.44
CA TYR A 309 -9.05 -12.16 7.89
C TYR A 309 -7.87 -12.71 8.69
N TYR A 310 -7.85 -12.51 10.01
CA TYR A 310 -6.69 -12.94 10.81
C TYR A 310 -6.51 -14.45 10.83
N VAL A 311 -7.59 -15.22 10.81
CA VAL A 311 -7.50 -16.69 10.65
C VAL A 311 -6.86 -17.06 9.32
N ILE A 312 -7.33 -16.50 8.20
CA ILE A 312 -6.81 -16.80 6.86
C ILE A 312 -5.37 -16.29 6.72
N ALA A 313 -5.12 -15.02 7.06
CA ALA A 313 -3.83 -14.40 6.91
C ALA A 313 -2.74 -15.07 7.77
N CYS A 314 -3.04 -15.44 9.02
CA CYS A 314 -2.11 -16.19 9.87
C CYS A 314 -1.84 -17.58 9.33
N ALA A 315 -2.87 -18.30 8.83
CA ALA A 315 -2.72 -19.62 8.22
C ALA A 315 -1.77 -19.55 7.01
N GLU A 316 -2.00 -18.61 6.10
CA GLU A 316 -1.16 -18.41 4.92
C GLU A 316 0.25 -17.92 5.28
N ALA A 317 0.40 -17.01 6.25
CA ALA A 317 1.70 -16.56 6.75
C ALA A 317 2.52 -17.71 7.31
N SER A 318 1.93 -18.60 8.11
CA SER A 318 2.65 -19.74 8.68
C SER A 318 3.23 -20.66 7.61
N SER A 319 2.51 -20.84 6.50
CA SER A 319 2.98 -21.62 5.34
C SER A 319 4.02 -20.84 4.52
N ASN A 320 3.77 -19.57 4.21
CA ASN A 320 4.66 -18.73 3.40
C ASN A 320 6.00 -18.47 4.06
N LEU A 321 6.01 -18.24 5.38
CA LEU A 321 7.24 -17.97 6.13
C LEU A 321 8.00 -19.23 6.56
N ALA A 322 7.48 -20.45 6.29
CA ALA A 322 8.14 -21.70 6.58
C ALA A 322 9.49 -21.84 5.83
N ARG A 323 9.62 -21.21 4.65
CA ARG A 323 10.82 -21.24 3.82
C ARG A 323 12.04 -20.49 4.41
N PHE A 324 11.83 -19.62 5.39
CA PHE A 324 12.88 -18.83 6.02
C PHE A 324 13.44 -19.61 7.23
N ASP A 325 14.37 -20.49 6.97
CA ASP A 325 14.91 -21.47 7.91
C ASP A 325 16.44 -21.32 8.14
N GLY A 326 17.07 -20.37 7.45
CA GLY A 326 18.51 -20.11 7.54
C GLY A 326 19.38 -21.12 6.80
N VAL A 327 18.81 -21.98 5.93
CA VAL A 327 19.59 -23.00 5.20
C VAL A 327 20.13 -22.44 3.88
N LYS A 328 19.27 -21.88 3.03
CA LYS A 328 19.67 -21.44 1.68
C LYS A 328 20.06 -19.97 1.61
N TYR A 329 19.44 -19.11 2.39
CA TYR A 329 19.62 -17.66 2.41
C TYR A 329 19.09 -17.07 3.72
N GLY A 330 19.41 -15.81 3.96
CA GLY A 330 18.95 -15.06 5.12
C GLY A 330 19.78 -15.32 6.37
N TYR A 331 19.23 -14.93 7.51
CA TYR A 331 19.83 -15.09 8.82
C TYR A 331 19.92 -16.56 9.21
N ARG A 332 21.09 -16.97 9.73
CA ARG A 332 21.30 -18.24 10.41
C ARG A 332 21.92 -17.96 11.78
N THR A 333 21.40 -18.60 12.82
CA THR A 333 22.05 -18.53 14.16
C THR A 333 23.49 -19.07 14.09
N GLU A 334 24.38 -18.41 14.79
CA GLU A 334 25.80 -18.81 14.82
C GLU A 334 26.08 -20.01 15.75
N GLN A 335 25.24 -20.17 16.80
CA GLN A 335 25.42 -21.15 17.85
C GLN A 335 24.26 -22.13 17.90
N TYR A 336 24.48 -23.35 17.42
CA TYR A 336 23.44 -24.39 17.45
C TYR A 336 24.07 -25.78 17.63
N ASP A 337 23.28 -26.70 18.20
CA ASP A 337 23.57 -28.10 18.32
C ASP A 337 22.56 -28.91 17.50
N GLY A 338 22.99 -29.39 16.35
CA GLY A 338 22.18 -30.13 15.39
C GLY A 338 21.17 -29.31 14.62
N LEU A 339 20.61 -29.93 13.57
CA LEU A 339 19.74 -29.26 12.58
C LEU A 339 18.47 -28.68 13.19
N HIS A 340 17.80 -29.44 14.07
CA HIS A 340 16.55 -29.00 14.69
C HIS A 340 16.77 -27.74 15.56
N ASN A 341 17.84 -27.69 16.31
CA ASN A 341 18.21 -26.54 17.13
C ASN A 341 18.56 -25.33 16.27
N MET A 342 19.23 -25.54 15.14
CA MET A 342 19.53 -24.49 14.16
C MET A 342 18.23 -23.83 13.65
N TYR A 343 17.26 -24.62 13.18
CA TYR A 343 15.97 -24.07 12.73
C TYR A 343 15.27 -23.27 13.82
N LYS A 344 15.15 -23.86 15.01
CA LYS A 344 14.48 -23.25 16.15
C LYS A 344 15.10 -21.89 16.53
N LYS A 345 16.42 -21.86 16.70
CA LYS A 345 17.16 -20.64 17.06
C LYS A 345 17.12 -19.59 15.96
N THR A 346 17.39 -19.97 14.71
CA THR A 346 17.34 -19.06 13.56
C THR A 346 16.00 -18.32 13.48
N ARG A 347 14.89 -19.06 13.55
CA ARG A 347 13.56 -18.47 13.47
C ARG A 347 13.20 -17.67 14.73
N SER A 348 13.63 -18.12 15.90
CA SER A 348 13.40 -17.42 17.17
C SER A 348 14.13 -16.08 17.26
N GLU A 349 15.35 -16.02 16.74
CA GLU A 349 16.21 -14.83 16.76
C GLU A 349 15.97 -13.89 15.57
N GLY A 350 15.60 -14.45 14.42
CA GLY A 350 15.44 -13.72 13.16
C GLY A 350 14.10 -13.04 12.99
N PHE A 351 13.00 -13.66 13.46
CA PHE A 351 11.65 -13.06 13.41
C PHE A 351 11.33 -12.21 14.62
N GLY A 352 10.65 -11.09 14.40
CA GLY A 352 10.09 -10.24 15.44
C GLY A 352 8.88 -10.86 16.14
N ALA A 353 8.39 -10.19 17.17
CA ALA A 353 7.33 -10.71 18.04
C ALA A 353 5.99 -10.91 17.29
N GLU A 354 5.59 -9.95 16.45
CA GLU A 354 4.32 -10.04 15.71
C GLU A 354 4.36 -11.14 14.66
N ALA A 355 5.44 -11.25 13.90
CA ALA A 355 5.64 -12.34 12.93
C ALA A 355 5.55 -13.71 13.61
N LYS A 356 6.22 -13.90 14.74
CA LYS A 356 6.15 -15.14 15.53
C LYS A 356 4.74 -15.44 16.01
N ARG A 357 4.00 -14.42 16.49
CA ARG A 357 2.61 -14.57 16.92
C ARG A 357 1.73 -15.10 15.79
N ARG A 358 1.79 -14.47 14.61
CA ARG A 358 1.00 -14.89 13.45
C ARG A 358 1.38 -16.26 12.92
N ILE A 359 2.67 -16.61 12.90
CA ILE A 359 3.13 -17.97 12.53
C ILE A 359 2.56 -19.02 13.48
N MET A 360 2.60 -18.75 14.80
CA MET A 360 2.05 -19.69 15.81
C MET A 360 0.54 -19.82 15.69
N LEU A 361 -0.20 -18.73 15.56
CA LEU A 361 -1.65 -18.75 15.35
C LEU A 361 -2.01 -19.48 14.05
N GLY A 362 -1.29 -19.24 12.96
CA GLY A 362 -1.50 -19.93 11.70
C GLY A 362 -1.28 -21.43 11.81
N SER A 363 -0.20 -21.85 12.47
CA SER A 363 0.07 -23.27 12.71
C SER A 363 -1.03 -23.92 13.57
N PHE A 364 -1.56 -23.19 14.55
CA PHE A 364 -2.67 -23.66 15.39
C PHE A 364 -3.95 -23.83 14.58
N VAL A 365 -4.38 -22.85 13.80
CA VAL A 365 -5.64 -22.92 13.04
C VAL A 365 -5.59 -23.92 11.88
N LEU A 366 -4.39 -24.31 11.43
CA LEU A 366 -4.20 -25.36 10.42
C LEU A 366 -4.02 -26.76 11.03
N SER A 367 -3.94 -26.90 12.36
CA SER A 367 -3.73 -28.19 13.00
C SER A 367 -5.00 -29.06 13.00
N SER A 368 -4.80 -30.38 13.17
CA SER A 368 -5.88 -31.37 13.23
C SER A 368 -6.91 -31.02 14.32
N GLY A 369 -8.18 -31.05 13.97
CA GLY A 369 -9.31 -30.70 14.85
C GLY A 369 -9.66 -29.20 14.89
N TYR A 370 -8.76 -28.31 14.40
CA TYR A 370 -9.03 -26.87 14.33
C TYR A 370 -9.20 -26.36 12.89
N TYR A 371 -8.71 -27.09 11.91
CA TYR A 371 -8.78 -26.71 10.50
C TYR A 371 -10.22 -26.46 10.04
N GLU A 372 -11.14 -27.39 10.31
CA GLU A 372 -12.56 -27.27 9.96
C GLU A 372 -13.24 -26.16 10.79
N ALA A 373 -12.94 -26.11 12.07
CA ALA A 373 -13.60 -25.21 13.02
C ALA A 373 -13.22 -23.74 12.80
N PHE A 374 -11.99 -23.44 12.37
CA PHE A 374 -11.49 -22.08 12.20
C PHE A 374 -11.21 -21.75 10.73
N TYR A 375 -10.30 -22.47 10.07
CA TYR A 375 -9.85 -22.09 8.73
C TYR A 375 -10.94 -22.24 7.67
N LEU A 376 -11.60 -23.39 7.59
CA LEU A 376 -12.72 -23.57 6.64
C LEU A 376 -13.89 -22.65 6.96
N LYS A 377 -14.18 -22.39 8.24
CA LYS A 377 -15.20 -21.43 8.63
C LYS A 377 -14.85 -20.02 8.16
N ALA A 378 -13.60 -19.58 8.32
CA ALA A 378 -13.14 -18.28 7.84
C ALA A 378 -13.23 -18.17 6.30
N LEU A 379 -12.87 -19.22 5.55
CA LEU A 379 -13.04 -19.23 4.09
C LEU A 379 -14.51 -19.11 3.66
N ARG A 380 -15.42 -19.79 4.36
CA ARG A 380 -16.88 -19.64 4.12
C ARG A 380 -17.35 -18.23 4.42
N THR A 381 -16.88 -17.63 5.52
CA THR A 381 -17.18 -16.25 5.88
C THR A 381 -16.64 -15.26 4.82
N LYS A 382 -15.42 -15.49 4.31
CA LYS A 382 -14.86 -14.74 3.18
C LYS A 382 -15.78 -14.77 1.96
N ALA A 383 -16.30 -15.93 1.60
CA ALA A 383 -17.23 -16.08 0.48
C ALA A 383 -18.55 -15.33 0.69
N LEU A 384 -19.10 -15.36 1.92
CA LEU A 384 -20.33 -14.64 2.27
C LEU A 384 -20.12 -13.11 2.27
N ILE A 385 -18.97 -12.62 2.73
CA ILE A 385 -18.61 -11.19 2.65
C ILE A 385 -18.54 -10.77 1.17
N LYS A 386 -17.90 -11.58 0.30
CA LYS A 386 -17.89 -11.31 -1.15
C LYS A 386 -19.29 -11.19 -1.72
N GLN A 387 -20.20 -12.13 -1.39
CA GLN A 387 -21.59 -12.09 -1.85
C GLN A 387 -22.34 -10.85 -1.35
N ALA A 388 -22.06 -10.36 -0.14
CA ALA A 388 -22.66 -9.13 0.36
C ALA A 388 -22.25 -7.91 -0.48
N PHE A 389 -20.96 -7.82 -0.87
CA PHE A 389 -20.50 -6.80 -1.79
C PHE A 389 -21.08 -6.96 -3.19
N ASP A 390 -21.12 -8.18 -3.75
CA ASP A 390 -21.71 -8.46 -5.07
C ASP A 390 -23.15 -7.93 -5.14
N LYS A 391 -23.93 -8.22 -4.10
CA LYS A 391 -25.32 -7.72 -4.00
C LYS A 391 -25.39 -6.19 -3.90
N ALA A 392 -24.45 -5.54 -3.21
CA ALA A 392 -24.39 -4.08 -3.16
C ALA A 392 -24.06 -3.49 -4.54
N PHE A 393 -23.13 -4.11 -5.29
CA PHE A 393 -22.76 -3.66 -6.64
C PHE A 393 -23.80 -3.95 -7.73
N GLU A 394 -24.83 -4.76 -7.46
CA GLU A 394 -26.02 -4.78 -8.34
C GLU A 394 -26.74 -3.43 -8.41
N LYS A 395 -26.58 -2.59 -7.38
CA LYS A 395 -27.27 -1.30 -7.26
C LYS A 395 -26.30 -0.11 -7.37
N TYR A 396 -25.13 -0.20 -6.78
CA TYR A 396 -24.18 0.91 -6.66
C TYR A 396 -22.98 0.73 -7.59
N ASP A 397 -22.50 1.83 -8.15
CA ASP A 397 -21.25 1.84 -8.96
C ASP A 397 -20.01 1.90 -8.08
N VAL A 398 -20.11 2.59 -6.93
CA VAL A 398 -19.02 2.81 -5.97
C VAL A 398 -19.61 2.77 -4.55
N ILE A 399 -18.83 2.22 -3.61
CA ILE A 399 -19.11 2.28 -2.18
C ILE A 399 -18.13 3.28 -1.55
N LEU A 400 -18.63 4.21 -0.72
CA LEU A 400 -17.85 5.23 -0.05
C LEU A 400 -17.87 5.01 1.46
N GLY A 401 -16.70 5.10 2.09
CA GLY A 401 -16.56 5.02 3.54
C GLY A 401 -15.25 5.61 4.05
N PRO A 402 -14.99 5.56 5.36
CA PRO A 402 -13.70 5.94 5.93
C PRO A 402 -12.62 4.91 5.58
N ALA A 403 -11.37 5.36 5.48
CA ALA A 403 -10.22 4.47 5.30
C ALA A 403 -9.70 3.92 6.64
N ALA A 404 -9.90 4.64 7.73
CA ALA A 404 -9.52 4.26 9.09
C ALA A 404 -10.50 4.86 10.11
N PRO A 405 -10.63 4.27 11.32
CA PRO A 405 -11.58 4.76 12.32
C PRO A 405 -11.16 6.08 12.99
N THR A 406 -9.88 6.41 12.96
CA THR A 406 -9.29 7.61 13.56
C THR A 406 -8.24 8.21 12.62
N THR A 407 -7.72 9.38 12.93
CA THR A 407 -6.45 9.87 12.41
C THR A 407 -5.28 9.06 12.97
N ALA A 408 -4.05 9.33 12.51
CA ALA A 408 -2.86 8.59 12.91
C ALA A 408 -2.68 8.52 14.44
N PRO A 409 -2.62 7.32 15.05
CA PRO A 409 -2.35 7.17 16.48
C PRO A 409 -0.93 7.63 16.86
N LYS A 410 -0.73 7.93 18.15
CA LYS A 410 0.60 8.21 18.70
C LYS A 410 1.48 6.97 18.63
N LEU A 411 2.79 7.18 18.46
CA LEU A 411 3.79 6.12 18.55
C LEU A 411 3.65 5.36 19.88
N GLY A 412 3.76 4.04 19.83
CA GLY A 412 3.64 3.14 20.98
C GLY A 412 2.22 2.80 21.41
N ALA A 413 1.19 3.51 20.91
CA ALA A 413 -0.19 3.33 21.38
C ALA A 413 -0.78 1.92 21.06
N SER A 414 -0.31 1.27 20.01
CA SER A 414 -0.80 -0.04 19.56
C SER A 414 0.12 -1.21 19.93
N LEU A 415 1.36 -0.95 20.36
CA LEU A 415 2.33 -2.02 20.64
C LEU A 415 1.97 -2.86 21.86
N SER A 416 1.33 -2.27 22.86
CA SER A 416 0.91 -2.95 24.09
C SER A 416 -0.42 -3.70 23.95
N ASP A 417 -1.19 -3.40 22.92
CA ASP A 417 -2.50 -4.00 22.67
C ASP A 417 -2.70 -4.30 21.17
N PRO A 418 -2.41 -5.54 20.73
CA PRO A 418 -2.56 -5.93 19.32
C PRO A 418 -3.98 -5.75 18.80
N LEU A 419 -5.02 -5.84 19.64
CA LEU A 419 -6.40 -5.67 19.21
C LEU A 419 -6.66 -4.24 18.73
N LYS A 420 -6.04 -3.22 19.33
CA LYS A 420 -6.14 -1.84 18.85
C LYS A 420 -5.56 -1.68 17.45
N MET A 421 -4.43 -2.33 17.19
CA MET A 421 -3.84 -2.34 15.84
C MET A 421 -4.78 -3.01 14.84
N TYR A 422 -5.38 -4.15 15.21
CA TYR A 422 -6.28 -4.92 14.34
C TYR A 422 -7.58 -4.15 14.03
N LEU A 423 -8.12 -3.41 14.99
CA LEU A 423 -9.32 -2.58 14.81
C LEU A 423 -9.08 -1.39 13.88
N GLY A 424 -7.83 -0.94 13.74
CA GLY A 424 -7.45 0.12 12.81
C GLY A 424 -7.73 -0.20 11.34
N ASP A 425 -7.83 -1.49 10.99
CA ASP A 425 -8.03 -1.97 9.62
C ASP A 425 -9.49 -2.40 9.32
N ILE A 426 -10.43 -2.08 10.22
CA ILE A 426 -11.83 -2.58 10.16
C ILE A 426 -12.53 -2.25 8.83
N TYR A 427 -12.25 -1.10 8.22
CA TYR A 427 -12.88 -0.64 6.98
C TYR A 427 -12.15 -1.11 5.71
N THR A 428 -10.93 -1.61 5.84
CA THR A 428 -10.11 -2.00 4.69
C THR A 428 -10.06 -3.51 4.46
N ILE A 429 -10.11 -4.29 5.52
CA ILE A 429 -9.98 -5.77 5.50
C ILE A 429 -11.04 -6.45 4.64
N SER A 430 -12.30 -6.03 4.72
CA SER A 430 -13.40 -6.62 3.96
C SER A 430 -13.20 -6.52 2.44
N VAL A 431 -12.55 -5.45 1.99
CA VAL A 431 -12.21 -5.20 0.58
C VAL A 431 -11.19 -6.22 0.07
N ASN A 432 -10.18 -6.59 0.90
CA ASN A 432 -9.21 -7.64 0.55
C ASN A 432 -9.86 -9.02 0.56
N LEU A 433 -10.70 -9.33 1.56
CA LEU A 433 -11.43 -10.60 1.60
C LEU A 433 -12.31 -10.80 0.37
N ALA A 434 -12.94 -9.73 -0.11
CA ALA A 434 -13.77 -9.77 -1.31
C ALA A 434 -12.97 -9.64 -2.62
N GLY A 435 -11.65 -9.38 -2.57
CA GLY A 435 -10.79 -9.23 -3.75
C GLY A 435 -10.99 -7.93 -4.54
N LEU A 436 -11.73 -6.97 -4.00
CA LEU A 436 -12.19 -5.75 -4.65
C LEU A 436 -11.09 -4.68 -4.77
N PRO A 437 -11.16 -3.76 -5.75
CA PRO A 437 -10.31 -2.58 -5.79
C PRO A 437 -10.77 -1.54 -4.77
N GLY A 438 -9.83 -0.73 -4.28
CA GLY A 438 -10.12 0.41 -3.43
C GLY A 438 -9.08 1.51 -3.57
N ILE A 439 -9.53 2.75 -3.56
CA ILE A 439 -8.68 3.94 -3.54
C ILE A 439 -8.92 4.72 -2.27
N THR A 440 -7.84 5.19 -1.66
CA THR A 440 -7.89 6.13 -0.53
C THR A 440 -7.26 7.44 -0.94
N LEU A 441 -7.89 8.54 -0.57
CA LEU A 441 -7.37 9.90 -0.77
C LEU A 441 -7.78 10.81 0.39
N PRO A 442 -7.03 11.90 0.65
CA PRO A 442 -7.32 12.80 1.77
C PRO A 442 -8.66 13.52 1.59
N CYS A 443 -9.42 13.68 2.67
CA CYS A 443 -10.70 14.40 2.66
C CYS A 443 -10.82 15.50 3.73
N GLY A 444 -9.79 15.71 4.53
CA GLY A 444 -9.73 16.73 5.55
C GLY A 444 -8.58 16.50 6.53
N THR A 445 -8.61 17.26 7.61
CA THR A 445 -7.71 17.08 8.76
C THR A 445 -8.53 17.14 10.05
N ASP A 446 -8.02 16.51 11.11
CA ASP A 446 -8.55 16.69 12.47
C ASP A 446 -8.11 18.05 13.05
N GLN A 447 -8.57 18.35 14.28
CA GLN A 447 -8.20 19.58 15.01
C GLN A 447 -6.70 19.67 15.32
N SER A 448 -5.98 18.54 15.30
CA SER A 448 -4.51 18.49 15.47
C SER A 448 -3.77 18.72 14.16
N GLY A 449 -4.46 18.80 13.02
CA GLY A 449 -3.90 18.95 11.68
C GLY A 449 -3.44 17.62 11.07
N LEU A 450 -3.81 16.46 11.65
CA LEU A 450 -3.52 15.15 11.08
C LEU A 450 -4.51 14.81 9.97
N PRO A 451 -4.05 14.19 8.87
CA PRO A 451 -4.90 13.88 7.73
C PRO A 451 -6.02 12.88 8.05
N ILE A 452 -7.15 13.07 7.36
CA ILE A 452 -8.28 12.15 7.31
C ILE A 452 -8.42 11.67 5.87
N GLY A 453 -8.53 10.34 5.66
CA GLY A 453 -8.73 9.74 4.34
C GLY A 453 -10.13 9.15 4.19
N LEU A 454 -10.74 9.39 3.03
CA LEU A 454 -11.91 8.61 2.55
C LEU A 454 -11.43 7.41 1.76
N GLN A 455 -12.26 6.39 1.66
CA GLN A 455 -12.06 5.23 0.81
C GLN A 455 -13.23 5.10 -0.18
N LEU A 456 -12.90 4.86 -1.46
CA LEU A 456 -13.86 4.47 -2.49
C LEU A 456 -13.56 3.02 -2.91
N ILE A 457 -14.58 2.17 -2.92
CA ILE A 457 -14.49 0.75 -3.23
C ILE A 457 -15.29 0.49 -4.50
N GLY A 458 -14.72 -0.21 -5.46
CA GLY A 458 -15.37 -0.63 -6.70
C GLY A 458 -15.65 -2.13 -6.73
N ASP A 459 -16.45 -2.55 -7.68
CA ASP A 459 -16.58 -3.98 -8.00
C ASP A 459 -15.28 -4.52 -8.65
N CYS A 460 -15.13 -5.82 -8.73
CA CYS A 460 -13.97 -6.46 -9.34
C CYS A 460 -13.73 -5.93 -10.76
N PHE A 461 -12.50 -5.49 -11.02
CA PHE A 461 -12.03 -4.94 -12.30
C PHE A 461 -12.67 -3.60 -12.73
N GLU A 462 -13.37 -2.93 -11.81
CA GLU A 462 -13.99 -1.61 -12.01
C GLU A 462 -13.12 -0.48 -11.42
N GLU A 463 -11.79 -0.60 -11.49
CA GLU A 463 -10.86 0.45 -11.04
C GLU A 463 -11.20 1.81 -11.67
N LYS A 464 -11.63 1.84 -12.94
CA LYS A 464 -11.99 3.07 -13.65
C LYS A 464 -13.12 3.85 -12.95
N LYS A 465 -14.10 3.16 -12.35
CA LYS A 465 -15.19 3.83 -11.63
C LYS A 465 -14.69 4.53 -10.36
N ILE A 466 -13.86 3.85 -9.57
CA ILE A 466 -13.30 4.47 -8.36
C ILE A 466 -12.30 5.58 -8.67
N ILE A 467 -11.50 5.44 -9.73
CA ILE A 467 -10.59 6.49 -10.20
C ILE A 467 -11.38 7.72 -10.65
N ARG A 468 -12.44 7.55 -11.43
CA ARG A 468 -13.30 8.64 -11.88
C ARG A 468 -13.96 9.38 -10.70
N ALA A 469 -14.53 8.64 -9.74
CA ALA A 469 -15.14 9.24 -8.55
C ALA A 469 -14.10 9.98 -7.70
N ALA A 470 -12.91 9.37 -7.49
CA ALA A 470 -11.80 9.97 -6.75
C ALA A 470 -11.29 11.24 -7.43
N TYR A 471 -11.08 11.19 -8.76
CA TYR A 471 -10.63 12.34 -9.53
C TYR A 471 -11.63 13.49 -9.47
N THR A 472 -12.92 13.22 -9.67
CA THR A 472 -13.98 14.26 -9.54
C THR A 472 -14.00 14.87 -8.14
N TYR A 473 -13.90 14.05 -7.09
CA TYR A 473 -13.82 14.55 -5.72
C TYR A 473 -12.56 15.42 -5.52
N GLU A 474 -11.42 14.99 -6.02
CA GLU A 474 -10.15 15.70 -5.91
C GLU A 474 -10.22 17.11 -6.49
N GLN A 475 -10.95 17.33 -7.62
CA GLN A 475 -11.16 18.65 -8.21
C GLN A 475 -12.00 19.60 -7.33
N THR A 476 -12.68 19.10 -6.29
CA THR A 476 -13.51 19.92 -5.39
C THR A 476 -12.77 20.45 -4.16
N ARG A 477 -11.51 20.04 -3.96
CA ARG A 477 -10.76 20.32 -2.74
C ARG A 477 -9.55 21.24 -2.99
N SER A 478 -9.25 22.08 -2.00
CA SER A 478 -7.97 22.78 -1.87
C SER A 478 -7.20 22.12 -0.72
N TYR A 479 -6.54 20.99 -0.97
CA TYR A 479 -5.79 20.27 0.06
C TYR A 479 -4.28 20.42 -0.19
N GLU A 480 -3.52 20.69 0.86
CA GLU A 480 -2.05 20.69 0.79
C GLU A 480 -1.56 19.23 0.71
N HIS A 481 -0.76 18.91 -0.31
CA HIS A 481 -0.29 17.55 -0.56
C HIS A 481 0.85 17.12 0.38
N SER A 482 1.50 18.07 1.07
CA SER A 482 2.70 17.77 1.86
C SER A 482 2.78 18.61 3.13
N PRO A 483 3.23 18.01 4.25
CA PRO A 483 3.52 18.74 5.48
C PRO A 483 4.77 19.64 5.37
N VAL A 484 5.57 19.47 4.32
CA VAL A 484 6.87 20.16 4.14
C VAL A 484 6.71 21.65 3.85
N ALA A 485 5.55 22.05 3.36
CA ALA A 485 5.24 23.46 3.06
C ALA A 485 4.84 24.30 4.29
N ARG A 486 4.80 23.70 5.48
CA ARG A 486 4.41 24.37 6.75
C ARG A 486 5.59 24.85 7.57
#